data_2c77404e2e95645eb6f6922fe090e341
#
_entry.id   2c77404e2e95645eb6f6922fe090e341
#
_cell.length_a   1.000
_cell.length_b   1.000
_cell.length_c   1.000
_cell.angle_alpha   90.00
_cell.angle_beta   90.00
_cell.angle_gamma   90.00
#
_symmetry.space_group_name_H-M   'P 1'
#
loop_
_entity.id
_entity.type
_entity.pdbx_description
1 polymer ?
#
loop_
_entity_poly.entity_id
_entity_poly.type
_entity_poly.pdbx_seq_one_letter_code
_entity_poly.pdbx_strand_id
1 'polypeptide(L)'
;GAFPMQYAAGTLGLQQVTGGRVTRATLIRGDQAVIDAHNAKLTADPVTGELGELGFGTQVLPVSGRDIQDEKILGTMHVATGRSDHLGGDLTPDKFAKAQNATHDDILFSPSKTPDITVSEVRMQRDGGSIVVLENYQPAEHLLRAIG
;
A
#
# COMPACT_ATOMS: atom_id res chain seq x y z
N GLY A 1 -5.06 -11.23 -6.08
CA GLY A 1 -5.74 -10.56 -4.98
C GLY A 1 -6.19 -9.17 -5.35
N ALA A 2 -6.66 -8.42 -4.36
CA ALA A 2 -7.08 -7.03 -4.56
C ALA A 2 -6.98 -6.25 -3.25
N PHE A 3 -6.79 -4.92 -3.35
CA PHE A 3 -6.86 -4.01 -2.21
C PHE A 3 -7.44 -2.65 -2.64
N PRO A 4 -8.13 -1.92 -1.75
CA PRO A 4 -8.65 -0.59 -2.06
C PRO A 4 -7.55 0.46 -2.06
N MET A 5 -7.75 1.52 -2.85
CA MET A 5 -6.88 2.70 -2.87
C MET A 5 -7.73 3.97 -2.90
N GLN A 6 -7.43 4.89 -2.01
CA GLN A 6 -8.01 6.22 -2.01
C GLN A 6 -7.15 7.15 -2.86
N TYR A 7 -7.76 7.72 -3.89
CA TYR A 7 -7.17 8.73 -4.76
C TYR A 7 -7.54 10.13 -4.30
N ALA A 8 -6.98 11.12 -4.97
CA ALA A 8 -7.35 12.52 -4.74
C ALA A 8 -8.86 12.76 -4.92
N ALA A 9 -9.37 13.85 -4.29
CA ALA A 9 -10.77 14.26 -4.37
C ALA A 9 -11.80 13.19 -3.94
N GLY A 10 -11.42 12.27 -3.04
CA GLY A 10 -12.32 11.26 -2.48
C GLY A 10 -12.69 10.12 -3.44
N THR A 11 -11.99 9.99 -4.56
CA THR A 11 -12.16 8.85 -5.46
C THR A 11 -11.59 7.59 -4.80
N LEU A 12 -12.35 6.50 -4.82
CA LEU A 12 -11.97 5.21 -4.28
C LEU A 12 -11.98 4.16 -5.38
N GLY A 13 -10.89 3.44 -5.54
CA GLY A 13 -10.72 2.36 -6.50
C GLY A 13 -10.33 1.05 -5.84
N LEU A 14 -10.55 -0.07 -6.52
CA LEU A 14 -10.07 -1.40 -6.16
C LEU A 14 -8.94 -1.79 -7.09
N GLN A 15 -7.74 -1.95 -6.54
CA GLN A 15 -6.57 -2.44 -7.26
C GLN A 15 -6.64 -3.95 -7.41
N GLN A 16 -6.49 -4.46 -8.63
CA GLN A 16 -6.40 -5.89 -8.93
C GLN A 16 -4.93 -6.31 -9.01
N VAL A 17 -4.54 -7.30 -8.21
CA VAL A 17 -3.15 -7.79 -8.13
C VAL A 17 -3.05 -9.19 -8.70
N THR A 18 -2.11 -9.36 -9.63
CA THR A 18 -1.76 -10.65 -10.21
C THR A 18 -0.24 -10.78 -10.26
N GLY A 19 0.29 -11.88 -9.71
CA GLY A 19 1.72 -12.16 -9.74
C GLY A 19 2.60 -11.07 -9.09
N GLY A 20 2.12 -10.44 -7.99
CA GLY A 20 2.86 -9.37 -7.31
C GLY A 20 2.74 -7.99 -7.97
N ARG A 21 1.86 -7.83 -8.95
CA ARG A 21 1.68 -6.58 -9.70
C ARG A 21 0.24 -6.12 -9.70
N VAL A 22 0.01 -4.83 -9.49
CA VAL A 22 -1.26 -4.18 -9.81
C VAL A 22 -1.41 -4.13 -11.32
N THR A 23 -2.42 -4.80 -11.84
CA THR A 23 -2.65 -4.91 -13.29
C THR A 23 -3.75 -3.99 -13.78
N ARG A 24 -4.66 -3.61 -12.89
CA ARG A 24 -5.81 -2.77 -13.19
C ARG A 24 -6.42 -2.21 -11.91
N ALA A 25 -7.05 -1.04 -12.01
CA ALA A 25 -7.97 -0.50 -11.02
C ALA A 25 -9.40 -0.47 -11.55
N THR A 26 -10.39 -0.65 -10.66
CA THR A 26 -11.82 -0.46 -10.95
C THR A 26 -12.39 0.57 -10.00
N LEU A 27 -13.32 1.40 -10.48
CA LEU A 27 -13.97 2.42 -9.66
C LEU A 27 -14.90 1.77 -8.63
N ILE A 28 -14.77 2.20 -7.36
CA ILE A 28 -15.75 1.93 -6.30
C ILE A 28 -16.66 3.15 -6.15
N ARG A 29 -16.07 4.36 -6.07
CA ARG A 29 -16.78 5.63 -5.88
C ARG A 29 -15.93 6.80 -6.40
N GLY A 30 -16.57 7.83 -6.93
CA GLY A 30 -15.93 9.08 -7.33
C GLY A 30 -15.76 9.22 -8.83
N ASP A 31 -14.62 9.71 -9.28
CA ASP A 31 -14.37 10.08 -10.67
C ASP A 31 -13.73 8.93 -11.47
N GLN A 32 -14.44 8.49 -12.52
CA GLN A 32 -13.95 7.44 -13.43
C GLN A 32 -12.68 7.89 -14.16
N ALA A 33 -12.55 9.18 -14.50
CA ALA A 33 -11.38 9.68 -15.24
C ALA A 33 -10.08 9.48 -14.43
N VAL A 34 -10.12 9.54 -13.10
CA VAL A 34 -8.97 9.26 -12.22
C VAL A 34 -8.54 7.79 -12.36
N ILE A 35 -9.49 6.87 -12.37
CA ILE A 35 -9.23 5.43 -12.55
C ILE A 35 -8.69 5.14 -13.94
N ASP A 36 -9.26 5.77 -14.98
CA ASP A 36 -8.82 5.59 -16.37
C ASP A 36 -7.38 6.09 -16.56
N ALA A 37 -7.03 7.24 -15.96
CA ALA A 37 -5.66 7.76 -15.99
C ALA A 37 -4.67 6.81 -15.28
N HIS A 38 -5.05 6.25 -14.13
CA HIS A 38 -4.25 5.25 -13.43
C HIS A 38 -4.04 3.99 -14.29
N ASN A 39 -5.11 3.46 -14.89
CA ASN A 39 -5.04 2.29 -15.78
C ASN A 39 -4.18 2.56 -17.03
N ALA A 40 -4.25 3.77 -17.57
CA ALA A 40 -3.40 4.18 -18.69
C ALA A 40 -1.90 4.17 -18.30
N LYS A 41 -1.55 4.65 -17.08
CA LYS A 41 -0.18 4.55 -16.54
C LYS A 41 0.27 3.09 -16.44
N LEU A 42 -0.54 2.21 -15.85
CA LEU A 42 -0.25 0.77 -15.71
C LEU A 42 -0.08 0.08 -17.07
N THR A 43 -0.86 0.48 -18.07
CA THR A 43 -0.78 -0.08 -19.42
C THR A 43 0.49 0.39 -20.15
N ALA A 44 0.82 1.67 -20.02
CA ALA A 44 1.98 2.27 -20.68
C ALA A 44 3.32 1.79 -20.08
N ASP A 45 3.34 1.53 -18.78
CA ASP A 45 4.52 1.06 -18.05
C ASP A 45 4.10 0.12 -16.92
N PRO A 46 3.92 -1.17 -17.20
CA PRO A 46 3.42 -2.15 -16.22
C PRO A 46 4.29 -2.28 -14.96
N VAL A 47 5.57 -1.93 -15.03
CA VAL A 47 6.48 -1.98 -13.87
C VAL A 47 6.06 -0.99 -12.78
N THR A 48 5.33 0.09 -13.12
CA THR A 48 4.78 1.03 -12.14
C THR A 48 3.78 0.39 -11.20
N GLY A 49 3.21 -0.76 -11.55
CA GLY A 49 2.28 -1.52 -10.73
C GLY A 49 2.93 -2.61 -9.86
N GLU A 50 4.23 -2.88 -10.00
CA GLU A 50 4.90 -3.90 -9.17
C GLU A 50 4.81 -3.53 -7.69
N LEU A 51 4.46 -4.50 -6.84
CA LEU A 51 4.47 -4.32 -5.39
C LEU A 51 5.92 -4.27 -4.91
N GLY A 52 6.36 -3.09 -4.50
CA GLY A 52 7.74 -2.82 -4.08
C GLY A 52 7.94 -2.86 -2.57
N GLU A 53 6.88 -2.70 -1.78
CA GLU A 53 6.95 -2.67 -0.32
C GLU A 53 5.63 -3.11 0.33
N LEU A 54 5.75 -3.71 1.50
CA LEU A 54 4.70 -3.85 2.51
C LEU A 54 5.30 -3.41 3.85
N GLY A 55 4.78 -2.32 4.41
CA GLY A 55 5.28 -1.75 5.66
C GLY A 55 4.21 -1.67 6.75
N PHE A 56 4.68 -1.62 8.00
CA PHE A 56 3.85 -1.47 9.20
C PHE A 56 4.43 -0.40 10.12
N GLY A 57 3.57 0.50 10.61
CA GLY A 57 3.95 1.47 11.61
C GLY A 57 4.14 0.80 12.98
N THR A 58 5.26 1.12 13.64
CA THR A 58 5.65 0.53 14.92
C THR A 58 5.93 1.55 16.02
N GLN A 59 5.72 2.85 15.76
CA GLN A 59 6.05 3.93 16.67
C GLN A 59 4.81 4.63 17.20
N VAL A 60 4.82 4.94 18.49
CA VAL A 60 3.74 5.75 19.11
C VAL A 60 4.01 7.22 18.84
N LEU A 61 3.37 7.76 17.80
CA LEU A 61 3.55 9.11 17.31
C LEU A 61 2.19 9.80 17.13
N PRO A 62 2.14 11.14 17.25
CA PRO A 62 0.95 11.90 16.89
C PRO A 62 0.77 11.91 15.36
N VAL A 63 -0.49 11.99 14.91
CA VAL A 63 -0.81 12.19 13.49
C VAL A 63 -0.26 13.54 13.01
N SER A 64 0.51 13.53 11.94
CA SER A 64 1.14 14.73 11.37
C SER A 64 0.43 15.26 10.12
N GLY A 65 -0.39 14.41 9.45
CA GLY A 65 -1.00 14.68 8.16
C GLY A 65 -0.04 14.55 6.97
N ARG A 66 1.16 14.01 7.21
CA ARG A 66 2.18 13.72 6.17
C ARG A 66 2.38 12.22 6.08
N ASP A 67 2.11 11.64 4.91
CA ASP A 67 2.13 10.19 4.72
C ASP A 67 3.45 9.55 5.17
N ILE A 68 4.59 10.12 4.80
CA ILE A 68 5.93 9.64 5.18
C ILE A 68 6.21 9.63 6.70
N GLN A 69 5.46 10.41 7.48
CA GLN A 69 5.54 10.39 8.94
C GLN A 69 4.49 9.45 9.52
N ASP A 70 3.27 9.52 8.97
CA ASP A 70 2.11 8.82 9.51
C ASP A 70 2.17 7.31 9.23
N GLU A 71 2.90 6.87 8.19
CA GLU A 71 3.16 5.45 7.93
C GLU A 71 3.93 4.72 9.05
N LYS A 72 4.61 5.49 9.92
CA LYS A 72 5.39 4.97 11.06
C LYS A 72 4.57 4.81 12.32
N ILE A 73 3.34 5.35 12.34
CA ILE A 73 2.44 5.30 13.50
C ILE A 73 2.02 3.85 13.76
N LEU A 74 2.11 3.44 15.02
CA LEU A 74 1.75 2.10 15.46
C LEU A 74 0.34 1.71 15.00
N GLY A 75 0.25 0.56 14.33
CA GLY A 75 -1.00 0.01 13.81
C GLY A 75 -1.35 0.43 12.38
N THR A 76 -0.65 1.40 11.79
CA THR A 76 -0.81 1.68 10.36
C THR A 76 -0.15 0.61 9.50
N MET A 77 -0.59 0.49 8.26
CA MET A 77 0.10 -0.29 7.24
C MET A 77 0.12 0.48 5.92
N HIS A 78 1.10 0.18 5.09
CA HIS A 78 1.15 0.70 3.74
C HIS A 78 1.63 -0.38 2.77
N VAL A 79 1.24 -0.20 1.52
CA VAL A 79 1.75 -0.95 0.38
C VAL A 79 2.32 0.07 -0.59
N ALA A 80 3.51 -0.17 -1.13
CA ALA A 80 4.03 0.69 -2.17
C ALA A 80 4.11 -0.04 -3.52
N THR A 81 3.92 0.72 -4.59
CA THR A 81 4.12 0.26 -5.95
C THR A 81 5.30 0.98 -6.60
N GLY A 82 5.98 0.30 -7.53
CA GLY A 82 7.12 0.84 -8.26
C GLY A 82 8.46 0.51 -7.61
N ARG A 83 9.38 1.47 -7.60
CA ARG A 83 10.78 1.28 -7.16
C ARG A 83 10.90 0.65 -5.78
N SER A 84 11.90 -0.25 -5.63
CA SER A 84 12.21 -0.89 -4.35
C SER A 84 13.72 -0.97 -4.06
N ASP A 85 14.56 -0.49 -4.96
CA ASP A 85 16.02 -0.57 -4.87
C ASP A 85 16.60 0.12 -3.62
N HIS A 86 16.01 1.23 -3.18
CA HIS A 86 16.40 1.94 -1.95
C HIS A 86 16.06 1.17 -0.66
N LEU A 87 15.22 0.13 -0.76
CA LEU A 87 14.88 -0.80 0.33
C LEU A 87 15.59 -2.14 0.20
N GLY A 88 16.50 -2.27 -0.78
CA GLY A 88 17.22 -3.52 -1.06
C GLY A 88 16.49 -4.46 -2.01
N GLY A 89 15.43 -4.01 -2.68
CA GLY A 89 14.75 -4.76 -3.74
C GLY A 89 15.39 -4.57 -5.11
N ASP A 90 14.85 -5.27 -6.11
CA ASP A 90 15.43 -5.36 -7.45
C ASP A 90 14.83 -4.37 -8.48
N LEU A 91 13.82 -3.58 -8.09
CA LEU A 91 13.17 -2.63 -8.98
C LEU A 91 13.91 -1.30 -9.02
N THR A 92 14.94 -1.28 -9.86
CA THR A 92 15.77 -0.12 -10.17
C THR A 92 15.17 0.75 -11.28
N PRO A 93 15.57 2.04 -11.42
CA PRO A 93 15.00 2.95 -12.42
C PRO A 93 15.10 2.47 -13.88
N ASP A 94 16.10 1.67 -14.21
CA ASP A 94 16.30 1.12 -15.55
C ASP A 94 15.29 0.03 -15.96
N LYS A 95 14.50 -0.47 -15.02
CA LYS A 95 13.41 -1.43 -15.27
C LYS A 95 12.15 -0.77 -15.83
N PHE A 96 12.01 0.55 -15.66
CA PHE A 96 10.85 1.29 -16.13
C PHE A 96 10.99 1.71 -17.58
N ALA A 97 9.86 1.79 -18.30
CA ALA A 97 9.84 2.21 -19.70
C ALA A 97 10.38 3.63 -19.88
N LYS A 98 10.25 4.49 -18.87
CA LYS A 98 10.81 5.84 -18.83
C LYS A 98 11.31 6.16 -17.43
N ALA A 99 12.45 6.85 -17.31
CA ALA A 99 13.05 7.23 -16.03
C ALA A 99 12.10 8.01 -15.11
N GLN A 100 11.25 8.89 -15.67
CA GLN A 100 10.26 9.65 -14.88
C GLN A 100 9.13 8.81 -14.30
N ASN A 101 8.94 7.57 -14.77
CA ASN A 101 7.97 6.62 -14.21
C ASN A 101 8.55 5.82 -13.03
N ALA A 102 9.86 5.92 -12.80
CA ALA A 102 10.55 5.21 -11.74
C ALA A 102 10.27 5.86 -10.37
N THR A 103 9.01 5.86 -9.96
CA THR A 103 8.53 6.34 -8.66
C THR A 103 8.39 5.20 -7.67
N HIS A 104 8.32 5.55 -6.39
CA HIS A 104 7.91 4.70 -5.28
C HIS A 104 6.67 5.35 -4.69
N ASP A 105 5.51 4.74 -4.92
CA ASP A 105 4.22 5.34 -4.61
C ASP A 105 3.59 4.60 -3.41
N ASP A 106 3.66 5.21 -2.21
CA ASP A 106 3.08 4.67 -0.98
C ASP A 106 1.56 4.82 -0.95
N ILE A 107 0.88 3.76 -0.55
CA ILE A 107 -0.55 3.69 -0.34
C ILE A 107 -0.78 3.38 1.14
N LEU A 108 -0.96 4.43 1.93
CA LEU A 108 -1.11 4.35 3.38
C LEU A 108 -2.55 4.01 3.77
N PHE A 109 -2.68 3.06 4.68
CA PHE A 109 -3.93 2.71 5.36
C PHE A 109 -3.83 3.10 6.84
N SER A 110 -4.64 4.07 7.23
CA SER A 110 -4.76 4.51 8.63
C SER A 110 -6.15 5.09 8.89
N PRO A 111 -6.64 5.06 10.12
CA PRO A 111 -7.95 5.65 10.44
C PRO A 111 -8.05 7.15 10.12
N SER A 112 -6.93 7.89 10.23
CA SER A 112 -6.89 9.32 9.95
C SER A 112 -6.79 9.66 8.46
N LYS A 113 -6.07 8.85 7.69
CA LYS A 113 -5.82 9.10 6.26
C LYS A 113 -6.90 8.52 5.36
N THR A 114 -7.35 7.31 5.67
CA THR A 114 -8.29 6.55 4.84
C THR A 114 -9.51 6.09 5.65
N PRO A 115 -10.32 7.01 6.18
CA PRO A 115 -11.45 6.69 7.07
C PRO A 115 -12.53 5.80 6.40
N ASP A 116 -12.59 5.80 5.08
CA ASP A 116 -13.52 4.97 4.29
C ASP A 116 -12.98 3.56 4.01
N ILE A 117 -11.74 3.26 4.43
CA ILE A 117 -11.11 1.95 4.26
C ILE A 117 -10.80 1.38 5.65
N THR A 118 -11.36 0.21 5.95
CA THR A 118 -11.06 -0.50 7.20
C THR A 118 -10.09 -1.64 6.95
N VAL A 119 -8.98 -1.64 7.68
CA VAL A 119 -8.09 -2.80 7.79
C VAL A 119 -8.57 -3.61 8.98
N SER A 120 -9.50 -4.54 8.75
CA SER A 120 -10.10 -5.35 9.82
C SER A 120 -9.10 -6.36 10.38
N GLU A 121 -8.29 -6.96 9.52
CA GLU A 121 -7.29 -7.95 9.93
C GLU A 121 -6.16 -8.04 8.89
N VAL A 122 -4.94 -8.20 9.40
CA VAL A 122 -3.78 -8.61 8.61
C VAL A 122 -3.24 -9.92 9.17
N ARG A 123 -3.09 -10.93 8.31
CA ARG A 123 -2.53 -12.24 8.65
C ARG A 123 -1.27 -12.53 7.86
N MET A 124 -0.26 -13.02 8.56
CA MET A 124 0.89 -13.64 7.93
C MET A 124 0.63 -15.14 7.79
N GLN A 125 0.75 -15.66 6.58
CA GLN A 125 0.70 -17.09 6.29
C GLN A 125 2.12 -17.64 6.23
N ARG A 126 2.42 -18.71 6.98
CA ARG A 126 3.73 -19.35 6.97
C ARG A 126 3.58 -20.86 7.29
N ASP A 127 4.19 -21.71 6.48
CA ASP A 127 4.43 -23.15 6.66
C ASP A 127 3.38 -23.90 7.52
N GLY A 128 2.13 -23.89 7.07
CA GLY A 128 1.02 -24.59 7.74
C GLY A 128 0.39 -23.85 8.93
N GLY A 129 0.82 -22.61 9.20
CA GLY A 129 0.26 -21.75 10.23
C GLY A 129 -0.18 -20.37 9.71
N SER A 130 -1.00 -19.69 10.51
CA SER A 130 -1.45 -18.34 10.27
C SER A 130 -1.33 -17.52 11.56
N ILE A 131 -0.70 -16.35 11.47
CA ILE A 131 -0.49 -15.46 12.62
C ILE A 131 -1.16 -14.13 12.32
N VAL A 132 -2.02 -13.62 13.22
CA VAL A 132 -2.57 -12.27 13.13
C VAL A 132 -1.48 -11.25 13.42
N VAL A 133 -1.31 -10.28 12.54
CA VAL A 133 -0.35 -9.17 12.68
C VAL A 133 -1.05 -7.92 13.20
N LEU A 134 -2.15 -7.54 12.56
CA LEU A 134 -3.02 -6.43 12.97
C LEU A 134 -4.46 -6.89 13.05
N GLU A 135 -5.23 -6.29 13.95
CA GLU A 135 -6.67 -6.39 14.04
C GLU A 135 -7.27 -5.00 14.30
N ASN A 136 -8.08 -4.49 13.38
CA ASN A 136 -8.68 -3.15 13.46
C ASN A 136 -7.64 -2.05 13.78
N TYR A 137 -6.53 -2.03 13.04
CA TYR A 137 -5.38 -1.13 13.25
C TYR A 137 -4.68 -1.28 14.61
N GLN A 138 -4.93 -2.36 15.33
CA GLN A 138 -4.20 -2.67 16.56
C GLN A 138 -3.23 -3.81 16.30
N PRO A 139 -1.94 -3.67 16.65
CA PRO A 139 -1.02 -4.79 16.59
C PRO A 139 -1.48 -5.92 17.50
N ALA A 140 -1.32 -7.15 17.05
CA ALA A 140 -1.65 -8.32 17.85
C ALA A 140 -0.83 -8.33 19.15
N GLU A 141 -1.41 -8.80 20.25
CA GLU A 141 -0.82 -8.73 21.59
C GLU A 141 0.58 -9.36 21.68
N HIS A 142 0.81 -10.46 20.96
CA HIS A 142 2.13 -11.11 20.93
C HIS A 142 3.21 -10.24 20.27
N LEU A 143 2.85 -9.36 19.30
CA LEU A 143 3.76 -8.40 18.71
C LEU A 143 4.04 -7.24 19.65
N LEU A 144 3.01 -6.71 20.33
CA LEU A 144 3.19 -5.67 21.35
C LEU A 144 4.16 -6.10 22.44
N ARG A 145 4.10 -7.37 22.86
CA ARG A 145 5.05 -7.94 23.83
C ARG A 145 6.48 -8.08 23.28
N ALA A 146 6.63 -8.21 21.96
CA ALA A 146 7.95 -8.38 21.33
C ALA A 146 8.66 -7.05 21.04
N ILE A 147 7.90 -5.97 20.85
CA ILE A 147 8.45 -4.64 20.57
C ILE A 147 8.63 -3.76 21.82
N GLY A 148 8.23 -4.26 23.01
CA GLY A 148 8.42 -3.58 24.30
C GLY A 148 7.36 -2.61 24.66
#